data_cfadd3cc854b8a740885ae87f96bd685
#
_entry.id   cfadd3cc854b8a740885ae87f96bd685
#
_cell.length_a   1.000
_cell.length_b   1.000
_cell.length_c   1.000
_cell.angle_alpha   90.00
_cell.angle_beta   90.00
_cell.angle_gamma   90.00
#
_symmetry.space_group_name_H-M   'P 1'
#
loop_
_entity.id
_entity.type
_entity.pdbx_description
1 polymer ?
#
loop_
_entity_poly.entity_id
_entity_poly.type
_entity_poly.pdbx_seq_one_letter_code
_entity_poly.pdbx_strand_id
1 'polypeptide(L)'
;MKNIYFDNAATTKLDEEVLKEMMPYLKENYGNASSVYSLGRESRKAVEESREKIAKLLNCKPTEIYFTAGGSESDNTAIKGIAHSYREKGNHIITSKIEHPAVLETCKELEKEEFEVSYISVDKNGTIDLEELKSEIRPTTILISVMFANNEIGTIEPIKEIGKIAKENEIYFHTDAVQAVGNIKIDVQELNIDILSLSGHKFYGPKGIGALYVKSGVHFKKYIDGGHQERNKRAGTENVPAIVGMGKALELAYHSMEEHNSKIKELRDYYEKRVKEEIDNIKINGNIENRLPGNSNISFKNADGEGILLNLDMQGICASSGSACTSGSLNPSHVLLAIGVEQELAKNSLRISMGKYNTKEEVDYLVDNLKQIIDRMRKV
;
A
#
# COMPACT_ATOMS: atom_id res chain seq x y z
N MET A 1 -2.81 27.58 12.76
CA MET A 1 -1.55 27.26 12.04
C MET A 1 -1.87 26.34 10.87
N LYS A 2 -1.15 26.41 9.76
CA LYS A 2 -1.32 25.48 8.64
C LYS A 2 -0.66 24.15 9.04
N ASN A 3 -1.40 23.04 8.99
CA ASN A 3 -0.82 21.72 9.29
C ASN A 3 0.20 21.32 8.22
N ILE A 4 1.38 20.88 8.63
CA ILE A 4 2.42 20.29 7.79
C ILE A 4 2.22 18.79 7.83
N TYR A 5 2.05 18.16 6.65
CA TYR A 5 1.63 16.77 6.56
C TYR A 5 2.76 15.87 6.04
N PHE A 6 3.28 15.01 6.91
CA PHE A 6 4.33 14.03 6.64
C PHE A 6 3.86 12.58 6.84
N ASP A 7 2.56 12.31 6.63
CA ASP A 7 2.01 10.96 6.78
C ASP A 7 1.35 10.45 5.49
N ASN A 8 2.00 10.71 4.33
CA ASN A 8 1.49 10.33 3.02
C ASN A 8 1.39 8.80 2.81
N ALA A 9 2.12 7.98 3.58
CA ALA A 9 1.98 6.53 3.57
C ALA A 9 0.67 6.06 4.24
N ALA A 10 0.08 6.83 5.16
CA ALA A 10 -1.23 6.52 5.72
C ALA A 10 -2.36 6.88 4.76
N THR A 11 -2.36 8.11 4.23
CA THR A 11 -3.29 8.58 3.19
C THR A 11 -2.72 9.83 2.53
N THR A 12 -3.15 10.15 1.32
CA THR A 12 -2.76 11.39 0.66
C THR A 12 -3.92 12.39 0.57
N LYS A 13 -3.60 13.67 0.40
CA LYS A 13 -4.59 14.70 0.09
C LYS A 13 -5.17 14.41 -1.30
N LEU A 14 -6.49 14.55 -1.46
CA LEU A 14 -7.12 14.50 -2.78
C LEU A 14 -6.56 15.62 -3.68
N ASP A 15 -6.14 15.25 -4.89
CA ASP A 15 -5.64 16.21 -5.87
C ASP A 15 -6.78 17.07 -6.42
N GLU A 16 -6.52 18.35 -6.67
CA GLU A 16 -7.53 19.30 -7.17
C GLU A 16 -8.04 18.94 -8.59
N GLU A 17 -7.15 18.45 -9.47
CA GLU A 17 -7.55 17.99 -10.80
C GLU A 17 -8.41 16.72 -10.73
N VAL A 18 -8.12 15.85 -9.76
CA VAL A 18 -8.93 14.66 -9.48
C VAL A 18 -10.31 15.08 -8.97
N LEU A 19 -10.38 16.03 -8.04
CA LEU A 19 -11.67 16.56 -7.55
C LEU A 19 -12.49 17.17 -8.71
N LYS A 20 -11.88 17.95 -9.57
CA LYS A 20 -12.56 18.52 -10.74
C LYS A 20 -13.16 17.45 -11.64
N GLU A 21 -12.43 16.37 -11.90
CA GLU A 21 -12.90 15.25 -12.72
C GLU A 21 -14.07 14.49 -12.05
N MET A 22 -14.09 14.41 -10.72
CA MET A 22 -15.18 13.78 -9.94
C MET A 22 -16.46 14.60 -9.93
N MET A 23 -16.37 15.94 -9.93
CA MET A 23 -17.48 16.86 -9.67
C MET A 23 -18.70 16.65 -10.57
N PRO A 24 -18.58 16.42 -11.89
CA PRO A 24 -19.75 16.15 -12.74
C PRO A 24 -20.57 14.94 -12.29
N TYR A 25 -19.90 13.88 -11.82
CA TYR A 25 -20.55 12.64 -11.38
C TYR A 25 -21.13 12.74 -9.96
N LEU A 26 -20.77 13.75 -9.21
CA LEU A 26 -21.38 14.07 -7.90
C LEU A 26 -22.62 14.94 -8.02
N LYS A 27 -22.77 15.73 -9.10
CA LYS A 27 -23.83 16.75 -9.25
C LYS A 27 -24.80 16.48 -10.37
N GLU A 28 -24.29 16.14 -11.54
CA GLU A 28 -25.05 16.15 -12.81
C GLU A 28 -25.26 14.74 -13.36
N ASN A 29 -24.20 13.94 -13.43
CA ASN A 29 -24.21 12.60 -14.03
C ASN A 29 -24.35 11.51 -12.95
N TYR A 30 -25.39 11.63 -12.12
CA TYR A 30 -25.64 10.76 -10.97
C TYR A 30 -26.36 9.44 -11.31
N GLY A 31 -26.49 9.09 -12.59
CA GLY A 31 -27.19 7.90 -13.04
C GLY A 31 -26.53 6.60 -12.57
N ASN A 32 -27.35 5.60 -12.25
CA ASN A 32 -26.86 4.26 -11.94
C ASN A 32 -26.28 3.61 -13.21
N ALA A 33 -25.00 3.20 -13.18
CA ALA A 33 -24.30 2.61 -14.31
C ALA A 33 -24.94 1.31 -14.86
N SER A 34 -25.78 0.66 -14.08
CA SER A 34 -26.54 -0.53 -14.50
C SER A 34 -27.83 -0.19 -15.27
N SER A 35 -28.24 1.09 -15.32
CA SER A 35 -29.50 1.50 -15.96
C SER A 35 -29.35 1.74 -17.45
N VAL A 36 -30.45 1.50 -18.20
CA VAL A 36 -30.45 1.56 -19.67
C VAL A 36 -30.66 2.98 -20.25
N TYR A 37 -31.15 3.93 -19.44
CA TYR A 37 -31.37 5.31 -19.86
C TYR A 37 -30.05 6.10 -20.01
N SER A 38 -30.09 7.29 -20.62
CA SER A 38 -28.88 8.08 -20.98
C SER A 38 -27.95 8.32 -19.80
N LEU A 39 -28.46 8.82 -18.66
CA LEU A 39 -27.62 9.05 -17.47
C LEU A 39 -26.89 7.79 -16.98
N GLY A 40 -27.55 6.61 -17.04
CA GLY A 40 -26.93 5.36 -16.69
C GLY A 40 -25.83 4.95 -17.67
N ARG A 41 -26.07 5.15 -18.98
CA ARG A 41 -25.05 4.87 -20.00
C ARG A 41 -23.83 5.81 -19.91
N GLU A 42 -24.02 7.06 -19.54
CA GLU A 42 -22.91 8.02 -19.31
C GLU A 42 -22.08 7.59 -18.09
N SER A 43 -22.73 7.23 -16.99
CA SER A 43 -22.05 6.67 -15.81
C SER A 43 -21.28 5.39 -16.15
N ARG A 44 -21.88 4.47 -16.90
CA ARG A 44 -21.21 3.24 -17.34
C ARG A 44 -20.00 3.54 -18.22
N LYS A 45 -20.12 4.47 -19.17
CA LYS A 45 -19.03 4.92 -20.03
C LYS A 45 -17.85 5.43 -19.19
N ALA A 46 -18.12 6.28 -18.20
CA ALA A 46 -17.09 6.83 -17.31
C ALA A 46 -16.38 5.74 -16.47
N VAL A 47 -17.13 4.72 -16.01
CA VAL A 47 -16.56 3.56 -15.32
C VAL A 47 -15.62 2.77 -16.24
N GLU A 48 -16.06 2.49 -17.48
CA GLU A 48 -15.23 1.72 -18.42
C GLU A 48 -14.01 2.52 -18.90
N GLU A 49 -14.12 3.82 -19.19
CA GLU A 49 -12.98 4.69 -19.51
C GLU A 49 -11.93 4.72 -18.38
N SER A 50 -12.37 4.76 -17.12
CA SER A 50 -11.47 4.71 -15.96
C SER A 50 -10.79 3.35 -15.84
N ARG A 51 -11.53 2.27 -16.12
CA ARG A 51 -11.01 0.90 -16.17
C ARG A 51 -9.93 0.74 -17.25
N GLU A 52 -10.17 1.28 -18.44
CA GLU A 52 -9.23 1.28 -19.56
C GLU A 52 -7.94 2.03 -19.23
N LYS A 53 -8.06 3.20 -18.57
CA LYS A 53 -6.90 3.98 -18.11
C LYS A 53 -6.03 3.16 -17.15
N ILE A 54 -6.63 2.56 -16.13
CA ILE A 54 -5.91 1.74 -15.14
C ILE A 54 -5.26 0.54 -15.82
N ALA A 55 -6.00 -0.17 -16.66
CA ALA A 55 -5.49 -1.34 -17.37
C ALA A 55 -4.29 -1.01 -18.27
N LYS A 56 -4.35 0.10 -19.00
CA LYS A 56 -3.25 0.57 -19.84
C LYS A 56 -1.98 0.87 -19.02
N LEU A 57 -2.14 1.49 -17.85
CA LEU A 57 -1.01 1.87 -17.00
C LEU A 57 -0.35 0.66 -16.32
N LEU A 58 -1.10 -0.42 -16.09
CA LEU A 58 -0.58 -1.68 -15.53
C LEU A 58 -0.17 -2.70 -16.61
N ASN A 59 -0.31 -2.39 -17.90
CA ASN A 59 -0.11 -3.28 -19.04
C ASN A 59 -0.96 -4.55 -18.97
N CYS A 60 -2.28 -4.37 -18.79
CA CYS A 60 -3.24 -5.47 -18.75
C CYS A 60 -4.52 -5.15 -19.55
N LYS A 61 -5.46 -6.09 -19.61
CA LYS A 61 -6.75 -5.89 -20.28
C LYS A 61 -7.75 -5.21 -19.34
N PRO A 62 -8.64 -4.35 -19.84
CA PRO A 62 -9.71 -3.76 -19.01
C PRO A 62 -10.58 -4.83 -18.31
N THR A 63 -10.79 -5.98 -18.94
CA THR A 63 -11.53 -7.10 -18.37
C THR A 63 -10.86 -7.76 -17.16
N GLU A 64 -9.61 -7.44 -16.88
CA GLU A 64 -8.82 -7.96 -15.77
C GLU A 64 -8.83 -7.04 -14.54
N ILE A 65 -9.45 -5.84 -14.65
CA ILE A 65 -9.59 -4.88 -13.54
C ILE A 65 -11.00 -4.98 -12.94
N TYR A 66 -11.08 -5.05 -11.61
CA TYR A 66 -12.30 -5.07 -10.81
C TYR A 66 -12.24 -3.96 -9.76
N PHE A 67 -13.26 -3.12 -9.67
CA PHE A 67 -13.31 -2.05 -8.66
C PHE A 67 -13.76 -2.60 -7.30
N THR A 68 -13.10 -2.12 -6.25
CA THR A 68 -13.33 -2.48 -4.85
C THR A 68 -13.47 -1.22 -3.99
N ALA A 69 -13.78 -1.34 -2.71
CA ALA A 69 -13.84 -0.18 -1.81
C ALA A 69 -12.44 0.26 -1.30
N GLY A 70 -11.37 -0.46 -1.62
CA GLY A 70 -10.00 -0.13 -1.19
C GLY A 70 -9.08 -1.34 -1.16
N GLY A 71 -7.84 -1.14 -0.72
CA GLY A 71 -6.82 -2.18 -0.66
C GLY A 71 -7.24 -3.39 0.17
N SER A 72 -7.78 -3.17 1.37
CA SER A 72 -8.19 -4.27 2.25
C SER A 72 -9.27 -5.18 1.64
N GLU A 73 -10.25 -4.61 0.90
CA GLU A 73 -11.22 -5.43 0.17
C GLU A 73 -10.53 -6.18 -0.97
N SER A 74 -9.60 -5.55 -1.67
CA SER A 74 -8.83 -6.17 -2.76
C SER A 74 -8.01 -7.36 -2.25
N ASP A 75 -7.26 -7.21 -1.15
CA ASP A 75 -6.43 -8.25 -0.54
C ASP A 75 -7.29 -9.43 -0.05
N ASN A 76 -8.39 -9.15 0.66
CA ASN A 76 -9.32 -10.19 1.10
C ASN A 76 -9.92 -10.94 -0.09
N THR A 77 -10.33 -10.21 -1.16
CA THR A 77 -10.89 -10.82 -2.36
C THR A 77 -9.85 -11.68 -3.08
N ALA A 78 -8.62 -11.21 -3.19
CA ALA A 78 -7.51 -11.95 -3.79
C ALA A 78 -7.25 -13.25 -3.02
N ILE A 79 -6.93 -13.14 -1.75
CA ILE A 79 -6.44 -14.27 -0.94
C ILE A 79 -7.55 -15.29 -0.69
N LYS A 80 -8.71 -14.86 -0.16
CA LYS A 80 -9.85 -15.75 0.07
C LYS A 80 -10.43 -16.28 -1.23
N GLY A 81 -10.48 -15.42 -2.26
CA GLY A 81 -11.00 -15.79 -3.58
C GLY A 81 -10.21 -16.92 -4.23
N ILE A 82 -8.87 -16.88 -4.17
CA ILE A 82 -7.99 -17.94 -4.65
C ILE A 82 -8.07 -19.17 -3.75
N ALA A 83 -7.92 -19.00 -2.44
CA ALA A 83 -7.98 -20.09 -1.47
C ALA A 83 -9.23 -20.96 -1.68
N HIS A 84 -10.40 -20.36 -1.71
CA HIS A 84 -11.65 -21.08 -1.88
C HIS A 84 -11.90 -21.64 -3.30
N SER A 85 -11.30 -21.03 -4.34
CA SER A 85 -11.45 -21.50 -5.72
C SER A 85 -10.57 -22.71 -6.03
N TYR A 86 -9.43 -22.83 -5.34
CA TYR A 86 -8.43 -23.85 -5.63
C TYR A 86 -8.18 -24.81 -4.47
N ARG A 87 -9.09 -24.87 -3.50
CA ARG A 87 -8.98 -25.76 -2.32
C ARG A 87 -8.80 -27.25 -2.71
N GLU A 88 -9.37 -27.68 -3.83
CA GLU A 88 -9.20 -29.06 -4.31
C GLU A 88 -7.78 -29.32 -4.87
N LYS A 89 -7.05 -28.28 -5.29
CA LYS A 89 -5.65 -28.39 -5.73
C LYS A 89 -4.68 -28.37 -4.57
N GLY A 90 -5.02 -27.65 -3.49
CA GLY A 90 -4.18 -27.53 -2.32
C GLY A 90 -4.74 -26.53 -1.31
N ASN A 91 -4.11 -26.49 -0.16
CA ASN A 91 -4.51 -25.66 0.97
C ASN A 91 -3.36 -24.83 1.56
N HIS A 92 -2.21 -24.75 0.88
CA HIS A 92 -1.06 -24.03 1.38
C HIS A 92 -0.89 -22.66 0.71
N ILE A 93 -0.65 -21.63 1.55
CA ILE A 93 -0.43 -20.24 1.16
C ILE A 93 0.91 -19.79 1.73
N ILE A 94 1.70 -19.08 0.94
CA ILE A 94 2.95 -18.46 1.40
C ILE A 94 2.76 -16.94 1.42
N THR A 95 3.17 -16.31 2.52
CA THR A 95 3.14 -14.84 2.67
C THR A 95 4.36 -14.36 3.46
N SER A 96 4.58 -13.05 3.59
CA SER A 96 5.70 -12.52 4.36
C SER A 96 5.29 -12.12 5.79
N LYS A 97 6.27 -12.04 6.71
CA LYS A 97 6.04 -11.57 8.09
C LYS A 97 5.76 -10.08 8.20
N ILE A 98 6.01 -9.31 7.14
CA ILE A 98 5.91 -7.83 7.14
C ILE A 98 4.70 -7.29 6.37
N GLU A 99 3.76 -8.14 6.02
CA GLU A 99 2.55 -7.76 5.29
C GLU A 99 1.67 -6.76 6.06
N HIS A 100 0.83 -6.07 5.30
CA HIS A 100 -0.25 -5.26 5.87
C HIS A 100 -1.24 -6.16 6.65
N PRO A 101 -1.86 -5.66 7.74
CA PRO A 101 -2.86 -6.43 8.49
C PRO A 101 -3.99 -7.02 7.65
N ALA A 102 -4.38 -6.38 6.52
CA ALA A 102 -5.37 -6.93 5.60
C ALA A 102 -4.97 -8.29 5.00
N VAL A 103 -3.67 -8.54 4.83
CA VAL A 103 -3.13 -9.83 4.38
C VAL A 103 -2.96 -10.78 5.55
N LEU A 104 -2.28 -10.35 6.62
CA LEU A 104 -2.00 -11.20 7.79
C LEU A 104 -3.27 -11.72 8.47
N GLU A 105 -4.22 -10.84 8.75
CA GLU A 105 -5.48 -11.26 9.39
C GLU A 105 -6.33 -12.12 8.47
N THR A 106 -6.29 -11.88 7.15
CA THR A 106 -6.95 -12.75 6.16
C THR A 106 -6.34 -14.15 6.15
N CYS A 107 -5.02 -14.28 6.23
CA CYS A 107 -4.33 -15.57 6.34
C CYS A 107 -4.70 -16.28 7.64
N LYS A 108 -4.70 -15.59 8.78
CA LYS A 108 -5.13 -16.16 10.09
C LYS A 108 -6.59 -16.66 10.08
N GLU A 109 -7.49 -15.97 9.37
CA GLU A 109 -8.86 -16.47 9.22
C GLU A 109 -8.91 -17.74 8.37
N LEU A 110 -8.10 -17.84 7.31
CA LEU A 110 -8.01 -19.05 6.50
C LEU A 110 -7.38 -20.23 7.26
N GLU A 111 -6.44 -20.00 8.19
CA GLU A 111 -5.92 -21.05 9.09
C GLU A 111 -7.05 -21.70 9.91
N LYS A 112 -8.07 -20.94 10.33
CA LYS A 112 -9.25 -21.48 11.02
C LYS A 112 -10.13 -22.34 10.10
N GLU A 113 -9.98 -22.18 8.78
CA GLU A 113 -10.65 -22.97 7.75
C GLU A 113 -9.77 -24.12 7.23
N GLU A 114 -8.73 -24.53 7.98
CA GLU A 114 -7.80 -25.63 7.66
C GLU A 114 -6.88 -25.36 6.46
N PHE A 115 -6.62 -24.08 6.13
CA PHE A 115 -5.50 -23.73 5.27
C PHE A 115 -4.21 -23.68 6.08
N GLU A 116 -3.11 -24.03 5.43
CA GLU A 116 -1.77 -23.92 5.99
C GLU A 116 -1.12 -22.63 5.47
N VAL A 117 -0.45 -21.87 6.36
CA VAL A 117 0.19 -20.61 5.96
C VAL A 117 1.66 -20.62 6.40
N SER A 118 2.58 -20.41 5.44
CA SER A 118 4.00 -20.16 5.73
C SER A 118 4.27 -18.66 5.68
N TYR A 119 4.80 -18.13 6.79
CA TYR A 119 5.15 -16.72 6.94
C TYR A 119 6.66 -16.56 6.78
N ILE A 120 7.10 -16.16 5.59
CA ILE A 120 8.51 -16.04 5.24
C ILE A 120 9.19 -14.90 5.98
N SER A 121 10.41 -15.16 6.43
CA SER A 121 11.26 -14.19 7.11
C SER A 121 11.77 -13.12 6.16
N VAL A 122 12.21 -12.01 6.74
CA VAL A 122 12.89 -10.92 6.03
C VAL A 122 14.26 -10.67 6.65
N ASP A 123 15.16 -10.11 5.88
CA ASP A 123 16.46 -9.67 6.38
C ASP A 123 16.33 -8.37 7.23
N LYS A 124 17.45 -7.89 7.75
CA LYS A 124 17.52 -6.63 8.52
C LYS A 124 17.09 -5.37 7.76
N ASN A 125 17.02 -5.45 6.44
CA ASN A 125 16.56 -4.38 5.56
C ASN A 125 15.07 -4.52 5.22
N GLY A 126 14.43 -5.61 5.65
CA GLY A 126 13.04 -5.91 5.35
C GLY A 126 12.82 -6.53 3.96
N THR A 127 13.86 -7.09 3.35
CA THR A 127 13.74 -7.83 2.09
C THR A 127 13.45 -9.29 2.38
N ILE A 128 12.48 -9.88 1.71
CA ILE A 128 12.07 -11.28 1.89
C ILE A 128 13.21 -12.25 1.56
N ASP A 129 13.31 -13.33 2.34
CA ASP A 129 14.24 -14.42 2.08
C ASP A 129 13.73 -15.32 0.94
N LEU A 130 14.32 -15.17 -0.24
CA LEU A 130 13.94 -15.95 -1.42
C LEU A 130 14.30 -17.43 -1.33
N GLU A 131 15.32 -17.80 -0.54
CA GLU A 131 15.69 -19.21 -0.35
C GLU A 131 14.72 -19.89 0.62
N GLU A 132 14.31 -19.20 1.70
CA GLU A 132 13.22 -19.67 2.58
C GLU A 132 11.92 -19.81 1.78
N LEU A 133 11.57 -18.82 0.95
CA LEU A 133 10.38 -18.87 0.09
C LEU A 133 10.38 -20.11 -0.81
N LYS A 134 11.51 -20.39 -1.49
CA LYS A 134 11.63 -21.58 -2.34
C LYS A 134 11.50 -22.88 -1.55
N SER A 135 12.10 -22.96 -0.36
CA SER A 135 12.08 -24.16 0.49
C SER A 135 10.71 -24.47 1.07
N GLU A 136 9.86 -23.45 1.23
CA GLU A 136 8.48 -23.60 1.73
C GLU A 136 7.47 -24.00 0.65
N ILE A 137 7.86 -24.02 -0.62
CA ILE A 137 6.99 -24.47 -1.72
C ILE A 137 6.69 -25.97 -1.57
N ARG A 138 5.42 -26.32 -1.55
CA ARG A 138 4.88 -27.68 -1.41
C ARG A 138 3.97 -28.01 -2.59
N PRO A 139 3.71 -29.31 -2.87
CA PRO A 139 2.73 -29.69 -3.89
C PRO A 139 1.31 -29.12 -3.64
N THR A 140 1.00 -28.77 -2.39
CA THR A 140 -0.28 -28.18 -1.97
C THR A 140 -0.26 -26.64 -1.98
N THR A 141 0.85 -25.98 -2.39
CA THR A 141 0.94 -24.52 -2.45
C THR A 141 0.12 -23.97 -3.62
N ILE A 142 -0.86 -23.13 -3.34
CA ILE A 142 -1.76 -22.55 -4.34
C ILE A 142 -1.57 -21.05 -4.54
N LEU A 143 -0.99 -20.37 -3.56
CA LEU A 143 -0.83 -18.91 -3.60
C LEU A 143 0.46 -18.47 -2.91
N ILE A 144 1.20 -17.57 -3.55
CA ILE A 144 2.21 -16.73 -2.93
C ILE A 144 1.64 -15.31 -2.88
N SER A 145 1.59 -14.70 -1.69
CA SER A 145 1.10 -13.33 -1.49
C SER A 145 2.16 -12.52 -0.76
N VAL A 146 2.83 -11.63 -1.48
CA VAL A 146 3.91 -10.78 -0.94
C VAL A 146 3.68 -9.35 -1.38
N MET A 147 3.71 -8.40 -0.43
CA MET A 147 3.55 -6.98 -0.72
C MET A 147 4.64 -6.46 -1.65
N PHE A 148 4.29 -5.50 -2.51
CA PHE A 148 5.26 -4.90 -3.43
C PHE A 148 6.26 -4.00 -2.71
N ALA A 149 5.78 -3.21 -1.76
CA ALA A 149 6.61 -2.33 -0.94
C ALA A 149 5.97 -2.13 0.43
N ASN A 150 6.80 -2.11 1.46
CA ASN A 150 6.32 -1.99 2.83
C ASN A 150 5.95 -0.55 3.19
N ASN A 151 4.79 -0.36 3.81
CA ASN A 151 4.24 0.94 4.18
C ASN A 151 4.92 1.60 5.40
N GLU A 152 5.65 0.84 6.22
CA GLU A 152 6.31 1.35 7.42
C GLU A 152 7.76 1.73 7.16
N ILE A 153 8.53 0.85 6.54
CA ILE A 153 9.97 1.03 6.30
C ILE A 153 10.32 1.39 4.85
N GLY A 154 9.33 1.32 3.96
CA GLY A 154 9.47 1.70 2.55
C GLY A 154 10.19 0.67 1.67
N THR A 155 10.78 -0.39 2.22
CA THR A 155 11.51 -1.42 1.46
C THR A 155 10.66 -1.97 0.31
N ILE A 156 11.27 -2.07 -0.87
CA ILE A 156 10.68 -2.64 -2.08
C ILE A 156 11.12 -4.09 -2.18
N GLU A 157 10.16 -4.99 -2.37
CA GLU A 157 10.42 -6.43 -2.46
C GLU A 157 10.90 -6.85 -3.88
N PRO A 158 11.61 -7.96 -4.01
CA PRO A 158 12.10 -8.48 -5.28
C PRO A 158 10.97 -9.17 -6.07
N ILE A 159 9.97 -8.40 -6.49
CA ILE A 159 8.73 -8.87 -7.12
C ILE A 159 8.97 -9.68 -8.40
N LYS A 160 9.96 -9.28 -9.20
CA LYS A 160 10.31 -9.97 -10.45
C LYS A 160 10.80 -11.39 -10.17
N GLU A 161 11.64 -11.55 -9.16
CA GLU A 161 12.18 -12.84 -8.72
C GLU A 161 11.07 -13.72 -8.13
N ILE A 162 10.20 -13.15 -7.29
CA ILE A 162 9.05 -13.86 -6.70
C ILE A 162 8.09 -14.32 -7.79
N GLY A 163 7.73 -13.43 -8.73
CA GLY A 163 6.86 -13.76 -9.85
C GLY A 163 7.44 -14.85 -10.76
N LYS A 164 8.78 -14.86 -10.94
CA LYS A 164 9.47 -15.93 -11.66
C LYS A 164 9.36 -17.26 -10.91
N ILE A 165 9.63 -17.27 -9.60
CA ILE A 165 9.51 -18.47 -8.74
C ILE A 165 8.10 -19.03 -8.79
N ALA A 166 7.09 -18.17 -8.61
CA ALA A 166 5.68 -18.56 -8.65
C ALA A 166 5.30 -19.22 -9.99
N LYS A 167 5.69 -18.58 -11.10
CA LYS A 167 5.43 -19.08 -12.46
C LYS A 167 6.09 -20.43 -12.75
N GLU A 168 7.36 -20.59 -12.34
CA GLU A 168 8.11 -21.84 -12.53
C GLU A 168 7.51 -23.03 -11.76
N ASN A 169 6.76 -22.75 -10.67
CA ASN A 169 6.11 -23.74 -9.83
C ASN A 169 4.58 -23.83 -10.06
N GLU A 170 4.05 -23.12 -11.07
CA GLU A 170 2.61 -23.08 -11.40
C GLU A 170 1.71 -22.63 -10.21
N ILE A 171 2.26 -21.74 -9.36
CA ILE A 171 1.57 -21.16 -8.21
C ILE A 171 1.08 -19.75 -8.58
N TYR A 172 -0.12 -19.36 -8.13
CA TYR A 172 -0.62 -18.01 -8.31
C TYR A 172 0.18 -17.00 -7.47
N PHE A 173 0.49 -15.85 -8.08
CA PHE A 173 1.19 -14.76 -7.39
C PHE A 173 0.29 -13.54 -7.22
N HIS A 174 0.03 -13.19 -5.97
CA HIS A 174 -0.63 -11.97 -5.53
C HIS A 174 0.38 -11.01 -4.92
N THR A 175 0.23 -9.71 -5.23
CA THR A 175 0.98 -8.66 -4.55
C THR A 175 0.04 -7.54 -4.06
N ASP A 176 0.14 -7.19 -2.78
CA ASP A 176 -0.37 -5.92 -2.27
C ASP A 176 0.54 -4.79 -2.79
N ALA A 177 0.09 -4.11 -3.84
CA ALA A 177 0.81 -3.01 -4.46
C ALA A 177 0.27 -1.63 -4.02
N VAL A 178 -0.48 -1.56 -2.93
CA VAL A 178 -1.12 -0.33 -2.45
C VAL A 178 -0.12 0.80 -2.23
N GLN A 179 1.08 0.52 -1.77
CA GLN A 179 2.13 1.52 -1.59
C GLN A 179 2.98 1.76 -2.86
N ALA A 180 3.00 0.81 -3.79
CA ALA A 180 3.83 0.87 -4.98
C ALA A 180 3.16 1.60 -6.15
N VAL A 181 1.86 1.35 -6.37
CA VAL A 181 1.09 1.98 -7.46
C VAL A 181 1.10 3.51 -7.29
N GLY A 182 1.46 4.20 -8.37
CA GLY A 182 1.64 5.66 -8.36
C GLY A 182 3.05 6.14 -7.96
N ASN A 183 3.87 5.27 -7.36
CA ASN A 183 5.26 5.54 -7.00
C ASN A 183 6.28 4.72 -7.83
N ILE A 184 5.86 3.56 -8.34
CA ILE A 184 6.69 2.65 -9.12
C ILE A 184 5.94 2.32 -10.41
N LYS A 185 6.67 2.28 -11.53
CA LYS A 185 6.09 1.78 -12.78
C LYS A 185 5.93 0.27 -12.70
N ILE A 186 4.69 -0.19 -12.82
CA ILE A 186 4.35 -1.61 -12.72
C ILE A 186 3.86 -2.12 -14.07
N ASP A 187 4.48 -3.18 -14.55
CA ASP A 187 4.05 -3.98 -15.69
C ASP A 187 3.75 -5.40 -15.20
N VAL A 188 2.47 -5.71 -15.06
CA VAL A 188 2.04 -7.00 -14.48
C VAL A 188 2.45 -8.20 -15.32
N GLN A 189 2.65 -8.02 -16.64
CA GLN A 189 3.09 -9.09 -17.54
C GLN A 189 4.58 -9.36 -17.36
N GLU A 190 5.42 -8.31 -17.34
CA GLU A 190 6.86 -8.44 -17.15
C GLU A 190 7.21 -9.05 -15.79
N LEU A 191 6.46 -8.66 -14.75
CA LEU A 191 6.68 -9.11 -13.37
C LEU A 191 6.03 -10.46 -13.06
N ASN A 192 5.31 -11.08 -14.01
CA ASN A 192 4.55 -12.31 -13.83
C ASN A 192 3.58 -12.27 -12.65
N ILE A 193 2.91 -11.12 -12.45
CA ILE A 193 1.89 -10.96 -11.42
C ILE A 193 0.57 -11.52 -11.96
N ASP A 194 -0.10 -12.36 -11.18
CA ASP A 194 -1.42 -12.90 -11.53
C ASP A 194 -2.54 -12.09 -10.88
N ILE A 195 -2.29 -11.49 -9.70
CA ILE A 195 -3.26 -10.72 -8.95
C ILE A 195 -2.55 -9.55 -8.28
N LEU A 196 -3.15 -8.34 -8.33
CA LEU A 196 -2.58 -7.14 -7.74
C LEU A 196 -3.66 -6.28 -7.07
N SER A 197 -3.41 -5.88 -5.84
CA SER A 197 -4.28 -4.96 -5.08
C SER A 197 -3.76 -3.53 -5.12
N LEU A 198 -4.67 -2.56 -5.30
CA LEU A 198 -4.35 -1.14 -5.24
C LEU A 198 -5.46 -0.30 -4.57
N SER A 199 -5.11 0.90 -4.09
CA SER A 199 -6.04 1.79 -3.38
C SER A 199 -5.85 3.25 -3.79
N GLY A 200 -6.92 3.92 -4.22
CA GLY A 200 -6.87 5.25 -4.81
C GLY A 200 -6.27 6.33 -3.92
N HIS A 201 -6.52 6.26 -2.60
CA HIS A 201 -6.07 7.29 -1.66
C HIS A 201 -4.56 7.29 -1.37
N LYS A 202 -3.79 6.36 -1.93
CA LYS A 202 -2.33 6.31 -1.77
C LYS A 202 -1.58 7.09 -2.86
N PHE A 203 -2.26 7.45 -3.94
CA PHE A 203 -1.71 8.22 -5.05
C PHE A 203 -2.58 9.44 -5.39
N TYR A 204 -3.03 10.17 -4.36
CA TYR A 204 -3.80 11.42 -4.44
C TYR A 204 -5.20 11.28 -5.05
N GLY A 205 -5.74 10.07 -5.07
CA GLY A 205 -7.12 9.77 -5.42
C GLY A 205 -8.05 9.79 -4.19
N PRO A 206 -9.36 9.55 -4.40
CA PRO A 206 -10.34 9.52 -3.32
C PRO A 206 -10.16 8.31 -2.41
N LYS A 207 -10.59 8.46 -1.15
CA LYS A 207 -10.77 7.35 -0.20
C LYS A 207 -12.00 6.53 -0.59
N GLY A 208 -12.07 5.28 -0.13
CA GLY A 208 -13.24 4.43 -0.36
C GLY A 208 -13.33 3.85 -1.77
N ILE A 209 -12.21 3.81 -2.49
CA ILE A 209 -12.08 3.15 -3.79
C ILE A 209 -10.72 2.47 -3.91
N GLY A 210 -10.73 1.28 -4.49
CA GLY A 210 -9.56 0.52 -4.90
C GLY A 210 -9.84 -0.27 -6.16
N ALA A 211 -8.87 -1.05 -6.59
CA ALA A 211 -9.07 -2.02 -7.65
C ALA A 211 -8.25 -3.28 -7.39
N LEU A 212 -8.75 -4.36 -7.96
CA LEU A 212 -8.10 -5.65 -8.02
C LEU A 212 -7.83 -5.99 -9.48
N TYR A 213 -6.57 -6.16 -9.85
CA TYR A 213 -6.20 -6.80 -11.09
C TYR A 213 -6.23 -8.31 -10.88
N VAL A 214 -6.87 -9.03 -11.80
CA VAL A 214 -6.85 -10.50 -11.86
C VAL A 214 -6.63 -10.91 -13.31
N LYS A 215 -5.53 -11.57 -13.57
CA LYS A 215 -5.13 -12.05 -14.89
C LYS A 215 -6.17 -12.98 -15.51
N SER A 216 -6.39 -12.84 -16.80
CA SER A 216 -7.30 -13.70 -17.57
C SER A 216 -6.95 -15.18 -17.37
N GLY A 217 -7.98 -16.00 -17.06
CA GLY A 217 -7.80 -17.43 -16.77
C GLY A 217 -7.63 -17.76 -15.28
N VAL A 218 -7.37 -16.78 -14.42
CA VAL A 218 -7.38 -16.97 -12.96
C VAL A 218 -8.82 -16.90 -12.46
N HIS A 219 -9.26 -17.96 -11.79
CA HIS A 219 -10.58 -18.01 -11.18
C HIS A 219 -10.49 -17.59 -9.70
N PHE A 220 -11.42 -16.75 -9.29
CA PHE A 220 -11.53 -16.38 -7.88
C PHE A 220 -13.00 -16.34 -7.45
N LYS A 221 -13.25 -16.75 -6.22
CA LYS A 221 -14.56 -16.65 -5.60
C LYS A 221 -14.79 -15.20 -5.19
N LYS A 222 -15.95 -14.65 -5.50
CA LYS A 222 -16.29 -13.28 -5.09
C LYS A 222 -16.35 -13.18 -3.56
N TYR A 223 -15.94 -12.02 -3.03
CA TYR A 223 -15.96 -11.76 -1.60
C TYR A 223 -17.27 -11.10 -1.15
N ILE A 224 -17.87 -10.25 -1.98
CA ILE A 224 -19.15 -9.56 -1.70
C ILE A 224 -20.24 -10.16 -2.59
N ASP A 225 -21.26 -10.74 -1.96
CA ASP A 225 -22.43 -11.29 -2.61
C ASP A 225 -23.51 -10.24 -2.87
N GLY A 226 -24.28 -10.38 -3.95
CA GLY A 226 -25.39 -9.49 -4.33
C GLY A 226 -25.62 -9.41 -5.83
N GLY A 227 -25.79 -8.19 -6.36
CA GLY A 227 -26.04 -7.92 -7.77
C GLY A 227 -24.90 -8.31 -8.70
N HIS A 228 -25.10 -8.10 -10.01
CA HIS A 228 -24.19 -8.60 -11.07
C HIS A 228 -23.13 -7.58 -11.49
N GLN A 229 -22.86 -6.54 -10.67
CA GLN A 229 -21.84 -5.55 -10.96
C GLN A 229 -20.45 -6.21 -11.07
N GLU A 230 -19.50 -5.50 -11.63
CA GLU A 230 -18.12 -5.97 -11.84
C GLU A 230 -18.10 -7.39 -12.47
N ARG A 231 -18.91 -7.60 -13.50
CA ARG A 231 -19.00 -8.90 -14.20
C ARG A 231 -19.32 -10.07 -13.26
N ASN A 232 -20.20 -9.81 -12.30
CA ASN A 232 -20.63 -10.78 -11.26
C ASN A 232 -19.51 -11.20 -10.28
N LYS A 233 -18.46 -10.39 -10.16
CA LYS A 233 -17.33 -10.65 -9.27
C LYS A 233 -17.29 -9.77 -8.01
N ARG A 234 -18.00 -8.63 -8.04
CA ARG A 234 -18.16 -7.76 -6.87
C ARG A 234 -19.51 -7.07 -6.94
N ALA A 235 -20.39 -7.34 -6.00
CA ALA A 235 -21.73 -6.77 -5.95
C ALA A 235 -21.72 -5.35 -5.34
N GLY A 236 -22.79 -4.61 -5.61
CA GLY A 236 -23.00 -3.24 -5.10
C GLY A 236 -22.88 -2.19 -6.19
N THR A 237 -23.71 -1.15 -6.09
CA THR A 237 -23.73 -0.02 -7.02
C THR A 237 -22.33 0.61 -7.14
N GLU A 238 -21.91 0.86 -8.37
CA GLU A 238 -20.60 1.44 -8.66
C GLU A 238 -20.49 2.86 -8.12
N ASN A 239 -19.44 3.15 -7.39
CA ASN A 239 -19.09 4.49 -6.93
C ASN A 239 -18.45 5.28 -8.07
N VAL A 240 -19.28 5.69 -9.05
CA VAL A 240 -18.83 6.33 -10.28
C VAL A 240 -17.88 7.50 -10.03
N PRO A 241 -18.19 8.47 -9.15
CA PRO A 241 -17.27 9.59 -8.89
C PRO A 241 -15.90 9.13 -8.39
N ALA A 242 -15.86 8.16 -7.47
CA ALA A 242 -14.60 7.68 -6.92
C ALA A 242 -13.81 6.84 -7.93
N ILE A 243 -14.47 6.06 -8.77
CA ILE A 243 -13.85 5.30 -9.87
C ILE A 243 -13.18 6.26 -10.86
N VAL A 244 -13.90 7.30 -11.29
CA VAL A 244 -13.37 8.34 -12.19
C VAL A 244 -12.19 9.06 -11.55
N GLY A 245 -12.33 9.44 -10.27
CA GLY A 245 -11.27 10.08 -9.50
C GLY A 245 -10.02 9.20 -9.40
N MET A 246 -10.18 7.89 -9.15
CA MET A 246 -9.04 6.97 -9.08
C MET A 246 -8.34 6.82 -10.43
N GLY A 247 -9.09 6.69 -11.53
CA GLY A 247 -8.53 6.62 -12.89
C GLY A 247 -7.72 7.88 -13.22
N LYS A 248 -8.25 9.07 -12.88
CA LYS A 248 -7.56 10.36 -13.07
C LYS A 248 -6.31 10.48 -12.19
N ALA A 249 -6.41 10.09 -10.93
CA ALA A 249 -5.29 10.14 -9.99
C ALA A 249 -4.12 9.28 -10.46
N LEU A 250 -4.40 8.06 -10.94
CA LEU A 250 -3.35 7.17 -11.45
C LEU A 250 -2.72 7.71 -12.73
N GLU A 251 -3.51 8.26 -13.64
CA GLU A 251 -3.02 8.93 -14.86
C GLU A 251 -2.03 10.05 -14.51
N LEU A 252 -2.40 10.94 -13.57
CA LEU A 252 -1.53 12.03 -13.11
C LEU A 252 -0.25 11.51 -12.43
N ALA A 253 -0.39 10.49 -11.56
CA ALA A 253 0.75 9.90 -10.86
C ALA A 253 1.77 9.30 -11.84
N TYR A 254 1.32 8.56 -12.85
CA TYR A 254 2.22 7.97 -13.85
C TYR A 254 2.86 9.01 -14.78
N HIS A 255 2.11 10.07 -15.14
CA HIS A 255 2.63 11.13 -16.02
C HIS A 255 3.79 11.90 -15.39
N SER A 256 3.72 12.17 -14.10
CA SER A 256 4.72 12.97 -13.36
C SER A 256 5.60 12.16 -12.42
N MET A 257 5.61 10.83 -12.55
CA MET A 257 6.24 9.91 -11.60
C MET A 257 7.73 10.19 -11.40
N GLU A 258 8.49 10.31 -12.47
CA GLU A 258 9.95 10.50 -12.40
C GLU A 258 10.32 11.83 -11.73
N GLU A 259 9.65 12.91 -12.12
CA GLU A 259 9.87 14.26 -11.55
C GLU A 259 9.50 14.28 -10.06
N HIS A 260 8.30 13.77 -9.71
CA HIS A 260 7.84 13.75 -8.33
C HIS A 260 8.73 12.86 -7.45
N ASN A 261 9.09 11.68 -7.93
CA ASN A 261 9.94 10.75 -7.18
C ASN A 261 11.33 11.32 -6.94
N SER A 262 11.94 12.01 -7.92
CA SER A 262 13.23 12.68 -7.74
C SER A 262 13.15 13.73 -6.65
N LYS A 263 12.18 14.64 -6.75
CA LYS A 263 11.97 15.70 -5.74
C LYS A 263 11.72 15.12 -4.34
N ILE A 264 10.83 14.14 -4.24
CA ILE A 264 10.45 13.53 -2.95
C ILE A 264 11.66 12.80 -2.34
N LYS A 265 12.45 12.09 -3.16
CA LYS A 265 13.68 11.43 -2.73
C LYS A 265 14.70 12.43 -2.22
N GLU A 266 14.91 13.53 -2.91
CA GLU A 266 15.83 14.61 -2.47
C GLU A 266 15.41 15.19 -1.11
N LEU A 267 14.12 15.42 -0.89
CA LEU A 267 13.60 15.90 0.40
C LEU A 267 13.81 14.88 1.52
N ARG A 268 13.56 13.58 1.26
CA ARG A 268 13.81 12.50 2.21
C ARG A 268 15.29 12.37 2.56
N ASP A 269 16.15 12.39 1.55
CA ASP A 269 17.60 12.26 1.75
C ASP A 269 18.13 13.47 2.53
N TYR A 270 17.59 14.66 2.27
CA TYR A 270 17.88 15.87 3.04
C TYR A 270 17.43 15.76 4.51
N TYR A 271 16.22 15.27 4.76
CA TYR A 271 15.70 14.99 6.10
C TYR A 271 16.63 14.03 6.86
N GLU A 272 16.94 12.88 6.26
CA GLU A 272 17.78 11.87 6.91
C GLU A 272 19.19 12.34 7.17
N LYS A 273 19.76 13.15 6.26
CA LYS A 273 21.06 13.78 6.46
C LYS A 273 21.05 14.69 7.69
N ARG A 274 20.07 15.60 7.77
CA ARG A 274 19.94 16.52 8.91
C ARG A 274 19.74 15.76 10.22
N VAL A 275 18.85 14.78 10.24
CA VAL A 275 18.62 13.98 11.46
C VAL A 275 19.87 13.24 11.91
N LYS A 276 20.67 12.68 10.97
CA LYS A 276 21.95 12.02 11.29
C LYS A 276 22.99 12.98 11.85
N GLU A 277 23.04 14.21 11.35
CA GLU A 277 24.03 15.22 11.77
C GLU A 277 23.64 15.92 13.07
N GLU A 278 22.36 16.00 13.41
CA GLU A 278 21.84 16.83 14.49
C GLU A 278 21.28 16.06 15.70
N ILE A 279 20.98 14.77 15.55
CA ILE A 279 20.36 13.94 16.58
C ILE A 279 21.15 12.65 16.75
N ASP A 280 21.77 12.49 17.92
CA ASP A 280 22.52 11.27 18.25
C ASP A 280 21.62 10.06 18.54
N ASN A 281 22.23 8.87 18.59
CA ASN A 281 21.58 7.62 19.02
C ASN A 281 20.29 7.30 18.25
N ILE A 282 20.37 7.36 16.93
CA ILE A 282 19.30 7.00 15.99
C ILE A 282 19.62 5.71 15.24
N LYS A 283 18.59 5.05 14.74
CA LYS A 283 18.69 3.94 13.78
C LYS A 283 17.69 4.16 12.66
N ILE A 284 18.16 4.22 11.40
CA ILE A 284 17.29 4.20 10.23
C ILE A 284 16.91 2.73 9.97
N ASN A 285 15.62 2.47 9.81
CA ASN A 285 15.05 1.15 9.61
C ASN A 285 14.71 0.93 8.13
N GLY A 286 14.84 -0.32 7.67
CA GLY A 286 14.55 -0.72 6.29
C GLY A 286 15.73 -0.57 5.34
N ASN A 287 15.48 -0.81 4.05
CA ASN A 287 16.48 -0.72 3.00
C ASN A 287 16.75 0.75 2.64
N ILE A 288 18.00 1.17 2.69
CA ILE A 288 18.38 2.57 2.42
C ILE A 288 18.40 2.87 0.91
N GLU A 289 18.73 1.88 0.08
CA GLU A 289 18.91 2.04 -1.36
C GLU A 289 17.64 1.71 -2.13
N ASN A 290 17.05 0.53 -1.87
CA ASN A 290 15.87 0.03 -2.57
C ASN A 290 14.59 0.22 -1.74
N ARG A 291 14.07 1.45 -1.77
CA ARG A 291 12.83 1.81 -1.05
C ARG A 291 12.02 2.89 -1.77
N LEU A 292 10.77 3.02 -1.36
CA LEU A 292 9.87 4.08 -1.82
C LEU A 292 10.52 5.48 -1.62
N PRO A 293 10.33 6.40 -2.57
CA PRO A 293 11.05 7.67 -2.58
C PRO A 293 10.81 8.53 -1.34
N GLY A 294 9.58 8.55 -0.83
CA GLY A 294 9.19 9.46 0.26
C GLY A 294 9.20 8.85 1.67
N ASN A 295 9.50 7.57 1.82
CA ASN A 295 9.42 6.90 3.12
C ASN A 295 10.74 6.96 3.89
N SER A 296 10.67 7.32 5.18
CA SER A 296 11.76 7.22 6.14
C SER A 296 11.20 6.75 7.48
N ASN A 297 11.81 5.71 8.05
CA ASN A 297 11.48 5.20 9.37
C ASN A 297 12.75 5.25 10.24
N ILE A 298 12.68 6.00 11.34
CA ILE A 298 13.83 6.22 12.24
C ILE A 298 13.43 5.92 13.67
N SER A 299 14.18 5.07 14.34
CA SER A 299 14.07 4.82 15.77
C SER A 299 15.03 5.70 16.56
N PHE A 300 14.57 6.24 17.70
CA PHE A 300 15.30 7.17 18.57
C PHE A 300 15.52 6.52 19.93
N LYS A 301 16.77 6.21 20.27
CA LYS A 301 17.09 5.63 21.58
C LYS A 301 16.81 6.62 22.70
N ASN A 302 16.21 6.15 23.80
CA ASN A 302 15.86 6.96 24.97
C ASN A 302 14.94 8.15 24.66
N ALA A 303 13.97 7.96 23.74
CA ALA A 303 12.96 8.96 23.44
C ALA A 303 11.66 8.23 23.13
N ASP A 304 10.61 8.51 23.87
CA ASP A 304 9.30 7.87 23.70
C ASP A 304 8.63 8.26 22.38
N GLY A 305 8.34 7.27 21.53
CA GLY A 305 7.78 7.50 20.20
C GLY A 305 6.40 8.15 20.22
N GLU A 306 5.52 7.79 21.14
CA GLU A 306 4.20 8.42 21.28
C GLU A 306 4.34 9.86 21.75
N GLY A 307 5.22 10.11 22.72
CA GLY A 307 5.56 11.46 23.17
C GLY A 307 6.13 12.33 22.06
N ILE A 308 6.97 11.79 21.17
CA ILE A 308 7.46 12.52 19.98
C ILE A 308 6.28 12.93 19.10
N LEU A 309 5.36 12.00 18.77
CA LEU A 309 4.21 12.28 17.91
C LEU A 309 3.29 13.35 18.50
N LEU A 310 2.94 13.25 19.77
CA LEU A 310 2.10 14.23 20.46
C LEU A 310 2.74 15.64 20.46
N ASN A 311 4.03 15.73 20.71
CA ASN A 311 4.73 17.01 20.68
C ASN A 311 4.84 17.59 19.26
N LEU A 312 5.02 16.75 18.22
CA LEU A 312 5.00 17.19 16.82
C LEU A 312 3.60 17.72 16.44
N ASP A 313 2.53 17.00 16.82
CA ASP A 313 1.15 17.43 16.57
C ASP A 313 0.85 18.80 17.21
N MET A 314 1.32 19.04 18.44
CA MET A 314 1.24 20.36 19.11
C MET A 314 1.95 21.48 18.33
N GLN A 315 2.92 21.15 17.47
CA GLN A 315 3.60 22.08 16.56
C GLN A 315 2.94 22.13 15.16
N GLY A 316 1.82 21.44 14.96
CA GLY A 316 1.12 21.37 13.68
C GLY A 316 1.77 20.44 12.67
N ILE A 317 2.59 19.49 13.11
CA ILE A 317 3.30 18.52 12.26
C ILE A 317 2.62 17.14 12.40
N CYS A 318 2.04 16.67 11.30
CA CYS A 318 1.40 15.34 11.24
C CYS A 318 2.41 14.29 10.78
N ALA A 319 2.67 13.30 11.62
CA ALA A 319 3.55 12.16 11.35
C ALA A 319 2.94 10.89 11.96
N SER A 320 3.58 9.74 11.81
CA SER A 320 3.07 8.47 12.33
C SER A 320 4.18 7.66 13.02
N SER A 321 3.78 6.77 13.92
CA SER A 321 4.65 5.67 14.34
C SER A 321 4.67 4.58 13.26
N GLY A 322 5.60 3.64 13.34
CA GLY A 322 5.66 2.50 12.41
C GLY A 322 4.32 1.79 12.23
N SER A 323 3.53 1.67 13.30
CA SER A 323 2.24 0.97 13.33
C SER A 323 1.01 1.88 13.26
N ALA A 324 0.93 2.77 12.26
CA ALA A 324 -0.20 3.72 12.11
C ALA A 324 -1.60 3.06 12.12
N CYS A 325 -1.72 1.82 11.65
CA CYS A 325 -2.99 1.08 11.61
C CYS A 325 -3.40 0.49 12.97
N THR A 326 -2.51 0.49 13.94
CA THR A 326 -2.75 0.05 15.33
C THR A 326 -2.61 1.22 16.31
N SER A 327 -2.86 2.45 15.85
CA SER A 327 -2.87 3.64 16.71
C SER A 327 -3.77 3.41 17.92
N GLY A 328 -3.17 3.33 19.12
CA GLY A 328 -3.82 2.94 20.36
C GLY A 328 -3.39 1.57 20.93
N SER A 329 -2.61 0.77 20.20
CA SER A 329 -1.99 -0.42 20.79
C SER A 329 -0.59 -0.09 21.33
N LEU A 330 -0.33 -0.46 22.57
CA LEU A 330 1.00 -0.38 23.23
C LEU A 330 2.04 -1.36 22.61
N ASN A 331 1.64 -2.09 21.55
CA ASN A 331 2.48 -3.11 20.93
C ASN A 331 3.43 -2.51 19.90
N PRO A 332 4.70 -2.93 19.89
CA PRO A 332 5.66 -2.51 18.87
C PRO A 332 5.24 -3.02 17.48
N SER A 333 5.69 -2.32 16.43
CA SER A 333 5.46 -2.73 15.04
C SER A 333 5.98 -4.15 14.79
N HIS A 334 5.11 -5.00 14.24
CA HIS A 334 5.50 -6.36 13.81
C HIS A 334 6.57 -6.32 12.70
N VAL A 335 6.53 -5.29 11.83
CA VAL A 335 7.53 -5.08 10.77
C VAL A 335 8.90 -4.80 11.38
N LEU A 336 8.99 -3.88 12.34
CA LEU A 336 10.26 -3.55 13.01
C LEU A 336 10.81 -4.72 13.79
N LEU A 337 9.95 -5.51 14.45
CA LEU A 337 10.39 -6.75 15.12
C LEU A 337 10.88 -7.79 14.12
N ALA A 338 10.23 -7.94 12.97
CA ALA A 338 10.61 -8.89 11.93
C ALA A 338 12.00 -8.60 11.34
N ILE A 339 12.38 -7.32 11.23
CA ILE A 339 13.73 -6.90 10.80
C ILE A 339 14.78 -6.88 11.92
N GLY A 340 14.46 -7.41 13.10
CA GLY A 340 15.38 -7.53 14.22
C GLY A 340 15.62 -6.23 15.00
N VAL A 341 14.68 -5.27 14.99
CA VAL A 341 14.73 -4.11 15.89
C VAL A 341 14.26 -4.54 17.27
N GLU A 342 15.04 -4.21 18.30
CA GLU A 342 14.65 -4.49 19.68
C GLU A 342 13.31 -3.85 20.04
N GLN A 343 12.51 -4.52 20.87
CA GLN A 343 11.14 -4.12 21.18
C GLN A 343 11.01 -2.68 21.69
N GLU A 344 11.90 -2.28 22.58
CA GLU A 344 11.94 -0.91 23.13
C GLU A 344 12.25 0.11 22.03
N LEU A 345 13.23 -0.18 21.20
CA LEU A 345 13.63 0.71 20.10
C LEU A 345 12.57 0.77 19.00
N ALA A 346 11.83 -0.32 18.78
CA ALA A 346 10.71 -0.36 17.83
C ALA A 346 9.54 0.52 18.26
N LYS A 347 9.25 0.62 19.57
CA LYS A 347 8.25 1.56 20.11
C LYS A 347 8.64 3.03 19.93
N ASN A 348 9.92 3.29 19.91
CA ASN A 348 10.50 4.62 19.80
C ASN A 348 10.79 5.02 18.33
N SER A 349 9.99 4.52 17.39
CA SER A 349 10.14 4.80 15.97
C SER A 349 9.18 5.88 15.49
N LEU A 350 9.66 6.69 14.55
CA LEU A 350 8.88 7.69 13.82
C LEU A 350 8.95 7.38 12.33
N ARG A 351 7.79 7.30 11.69
CA ARG A 351 7.68 7.24 10.23
C ARG A 351 7.36 8.63 9.70
N ILE A 352 8.21 9.13 8.83
CA ILE A 352 7.99 10.31 8.01
C ILE A 352 7.79 9.85 6.58
N SER A 353 6.66 10.22 5.99
CA SER A 353 6.38 9.91 4.59
C SER A 353 6.02 11.18 3.83
N MET A 354 6.92 11.56 2.93
CA MET A 354 6.83 12.77 2.13
C MET A 354 6.02 12.53 0.86
N GLY A 355 5.34 13.59 0.41
CA GLY A 355 4.55 13.58 -0.81
C GLY A 355 4.84 14.81 -1.67
N LYS A 356 4.18 14.89 -2.83
CA LYS A 356 4.44 15.92 -3.86
C LYS A 356 4.27 17.38 -3.39
N TYR A 357 3.54 17.60 -2.30
CA TYR A 357 3.26 18.94 -1.77
C TYR A 357 4.25 19.38 -0.70
N ASN A 358 5.09 18.49 -0.19
CA ASN A 358 6.08 18.86 0.82
C ASN A 358 7.20 19.74 0.26
N THR A 359 7.75 20.60 1.10
CA THR A 359 8.82 21.53 0.75
C THR A 359 10.04 21.36 1.67
N LYS A 360 11.16 21.93 1.27
CA LYS A 360 12.39 21.91 2.06
C LYS A 360 12.23 22.67 3.38
N GLU A 361 11.52 23.80 3.36
CA GLU A 361 11.22 24.62 4.54
C GLU A 361 10.37 23.84 5.55
N GLU A 362 9.45 23.01 5.08
CA GLU A 362 8.67 22.11 5.95
C GLU A 362 9.57 21.04 6.59
N VAL A 363 10.56 20.52 5.86
CA VAL A 363 11.55 19.58 6.39
C VAL A 363 12.44 20.25 7.43
N ASP A 364 12.90 21.49 7.17
CA ASP A 364 13.69 22.26 8.11
C ASP A 364 12.91 22.45 9.43
N TYR A 365 11.65 22.87 9.34
CA TYR A 365 10.78 23.04 10.49
C TYR A 365 10.56 21.74 11.27
N LEU A 366 10.37 20.61 10.57
CA LEU A 366 10.26 19.29 11.18
C LEU A 366 11.52 18.94 11.99
N VAL A 367 12.69 19.06 11.39
CA VAL A 367 13.95 18.63 12.04
C VAL A 367 14.28 19.50 13.24
N ASP A 368 14.09 20.82 13.14
CA ASP A 368 14.33 21.77 14.23
C ASP A 368 13.43 21.46 15.46
N ASN A 369 12.15 21.17 15.23
CA ASN A 369 11.24 20.77 16.31
C ASN A 369 11.57 19.38 16.86
N LEU A 370 11.83 18.40 15.99
CA LEU A 370 12.17 17.04 16.39
C LEU A 370 13.40 17.00 17.29
N LYS A 371 14.44 17.75 16.96
CA LYS A 371 15.64 17.88 17.78
C LYS A 371 15.32 18.43 19.16
N GLN A 372 14.56 19.53 19.24
CA GLN A 372 14.19 20.14 20.52
C GLN A 372 13.34 19.20 21.40
N ILE A 373 12.44 18.43 20.77
CA ILE A 373 11.60 17.45 21.46
C ILE A 373 12.46 16.33 22.07
N ILE A 374 13.35 15.73 21.26
CA ILE A 374 14.21 14.63 21.67
C ILE A 374 15.20 15.08 22.74
N ASP A 375 15.82 16.26 22.59
CA ASP A 375 16.74 16.82 23.59
C ASP A 375 16.07 17.04 24.95
N ARG A 376 14.79 17.45 24.95
CA ARG A 376 14.00 17.58 26.19
C ARG A 376 13.71 16.23 26.83
N MET A 377 13.28 15.23 26.05
CA MET A 377 12.95 13.89 26.54
C MET A 377 14.16 13.18 27.17
N ARG A 378 15.35 13.37 26.59
CA ARG A 378 16.58 12.72 27.08
C ARG A 378 17.20 13.39 28.30
N LYS A 379 16.71 14.56 28.71
CA LYS A 379 17.18 15.27 29.92
C LYS A 379 16.37 14.89 31.17
N VAL A 380 15.27 14.21 31.01
CA VAL A 380 14.40 13.71 32.09
C VAL A 380 14.75 12.26 32.41
#